data_b8bd8243bd6f98da6fe21b5fecdc11f2
#
_entry.id   b8bd8243bd6f98da6fe21b5fecdc11f2
#
_cell.length_a   1.000
_cell.length_b   1.000
_cell.length_c   1.000
_cell.angle_alpha   90.00
_cell.angle_beta   90.00
_cell.angle_gamma   90.00
#
_symmetry.space_group_name_H-M   'P 1'
#
loop_
_entity.id
_entity.type
_entity.pdbx_description
1 polymer ?
#
loop_
_entity_poly.entity_id
_entity_poly.type
_entity_poly.pdbx_seq_one_letter_code
_entity_poly.pdbx_strand_id
1 'polypeptide(L)' 'MMDANHISERLSSLRQEISDLRVTTARYWSKDQHTALEKSAFALGKGRLLEIKREVSDMMKRCA' A
#
# COMPACT_ATOMS: atom_id res chain seq x y z
N MET A 1 -18.47 -11.65 12.90
CA MET A 1 -17.50 -11.00 13.82
C MET A 1 -16.09 -11.38 13.38
N MET A 2 -15.24 -10.38 13.16
CA MET A 2 -13.83 -10.63 12.83
C MET A 2 -13.08 -11.06 14.10
N ASP A 3 -12.36 -12.16 14.01
CA ASP A 3 -11.49 -12.56 15.11
C ASP A 3 -10.11 -11.88 14.97
N ALA A 4 -9.29 -11.97 16.01
CA ALA A 4 -7.96 -11.33 16.03
C ALA A 4 -7.05 -11.92 14.95
N ASN A 5 -7.18 -13.19 14.61
CA ASN A 5 -6.37 -13.82 13.57
C ASN A 5 -6.66 -13.24 12.19
N HIS A 6 -7.94 -13.00 11.90
CA HIS A 6 -8.34 -12.41 10.62
C HIS A 6 -7.75 -11.01 10.46
N ILE A 7 -7.83 -10.18 11.50
CA ILE A 7 -7.28 -8.82 11.50
C ILE A 7 -5.75 -8.87 11.34
N SER A 8 -5.09 -9.77 12.05
CA SER A 8 -3.65 -9.93 11.98
C SER A 8 -3.19 -10.34 10.59
N GLU A 9 -3.88 -11.28 9.95
CA GLU A 9 -3.58 -11.70 8.58
C GLU A 9 -3.76 -10.55 7.60
N ARG A 10 -4.83 -9.77 7.76
CA ARG A 10 -5.08 -8.62 6.89
C ARG A 10 -4.00 -7.56 7.04
N LEU A 11 -3.60 -7.25 8.27
CA LEU A 11 -2.53 -6.30 8.53
C LEU A 11 -1.20 -6.76 7.95
N SER A 12 -0.89 -8.05 8.06
CA SER A 12 0.33 -8.62 7.50
C SER A 12 0.33 -8.47 5.97
N SER A 13 -0.79 -8.77 5.32
CA SER A 13 -0.96 -8.62 3.88
C SER A 13 -0.78 -7.17 3.44
N LEU A 14 -1.37 -6.23 4.17
CA LEU A 14 -1.25 -4.81 3.86
C LEU A 14 0.18 -4.30 4.04
N ARG A 15 0.88 -4.78 5.06
CA ARG A 15 2.30 -4.43 5.28
C ARG A 15 3.17 -4.91 4.13
N GLN A 16 2.91 -6.11 3.63
CA GLN A 16 3.63 -6.65 2.49
C GLN A 16 3.39 -5.81 1.25
N GLU A 17 2.14 -5.42 1.02
CA GLU A 17 1.79 -4.57 -0.11
C GLU A 17 2.47 -3.20 -0.01
N ILE A 18 2.52 -2.60 1.18
CA ILE A 18 3.23 -1.32 1.40
C ILE A 18 4.71 -1.48 1.08
N SER A 19 5.34 -2.56 1.53
CA SER A 19 6.74 -2.84 1.26
C SER A 19 7.00 -2.92 -0.25
N ASP A 20 6.15 -3.64 -0.99
CA ASP A 20 6.25 -3.78 -2.43
C ASP A 20 6.09 -2.43 -3.14
N LEU A 21 5.16 -1.60 -2.69
CA LEU A 21 4.94 -0.27 -3.24
C LEU A 21 6.14 0.66 -2.99
N ARG A 22 6.78 0.54 -1.82
CA ARG A 22 7.98 1.31 -1.51
C ARG A 22 9.14 0.95 -2.43
N VAL A 23 9.32 -0.34 -2.69
CA VAL A 23 10.36 -0.80 -3.61
C VAL A 23 10.10 -0.26 -5.02
N THR A 24 8.87 -0.34 -5.48
CA THR A 24 8.47 0.18 -6.80
C THR A 24 8.71 1.69 -6.88
N THR A 25 8.36 2.43 -5.84
CA THR A 25 8.57 3.88 -5.76
C THR A 25 10.07 4.22 -5.80
N ALA A 26 10.88 3.49 -5.06
CA ALA A 26 12.33 3.71 -5.04
C ALA A 26 12.94 3.48 -6.43
N ARG A 27 12.50 2.43 -7.12
CA ARG A 27 12.95 2.15 -8.49
C ARG A 27 12.54 3.25 -9.45
N TYR A 28 11.30 3.76 -9.30
CA TYR A 28 10.81 4.86 -10.12
C TYR A 28 11.71 6.08 -9.98
N TRP A 29 12.02 6.47 -8.75
CA TRP A 29 12.83 7.67 -8.50
C TRP A 29 14.30 7.48 -8.80
N SER A 30 14.78 6.26 -9.00
CA SER A 30 16.17 5.99 -9.38
C SER A 30 16.44 6.26 -10.86
N LYS A 31 15.40 6.44 -11.67
CA LYS A 31 15.51 6.75 -13.09
C LYS A 31 15.28 8.24 -13.34
N ASP A 32 16.02 8.82 -14.27
CA ASP A 32 15.85 10.23 -14.65
C ASP A 32 14.70 10.43 -15.63
N GLN A 33 14.42 9.41 -16.44
CA GLN A 33 13.36 9.48 -17.44
C GLN A 33 12.36 8.33 -17.25
N HIS A 34 11.09 8.64 -17.47
CA HIS A 34 9.99 7.68 -17.30
C HIS A 34 9.09 7.68 -18.51
N THR A 35 8.65 6.48 -18.93
CA THR A 35 7.66 6.35 -19.98
C THR A 35 6.27 6.72 -19.44
N ALA A 36 5.32 6.96 -20.34
CA ALA A 36 3.93 7.23 -19.96
C ALA A 36 3.34 6.06 -19.14
N LEU A 37 3.69 4.83 -19.51
CA LEU A 37 3.23 3.64 -18.79
C LEU A 37 3.79 3.60 -17.36
N GLU A 38 5.06 3.93 -17.18
CA GLU A 38 5.69 3.98 -15.85
C GLU A 38 5.04 5.05 -14.98
N LYS A 39 4.75 6.22 -15.54
CA LYS A 39 4.07 7.29 -14.82
C LYS A 39 2.66 6.89 -14.38
N SER A 40 1.91 6.20 -15.26
CA SER A 40 0.58 5.68 -14.91
C SER A 40 0.65 4.65 -13.80
N ALA A 41 1.59 3.71 -13.86
CA ALA A 41 1.77 2.71 -12.84
C ALA A 41 2.14 3.34 -11.49
N PHE A 42 2.98 4.36 -11.50
CA PHE A 42 3.36 5.10 -10.30
C PHE A 42 2.14 5.81 -9.67
N ALA A 43 1.31 6.45 -10.48
CA ALA A 43 0.10 7.12 -10.00
C ALA A 43 -0.89 6.12 -9.37
N LEU A 44 -1.07 4.94 -10.00
CA LEU A 44 -1.91 3.88 -9.45
C LEU A 44 -1.39 3.38 -8.12
N GLY A 45 -0.06 3.22 -8.00
CA GLY A 45 0.57 2.81 -6.75
C GLY A 45 0.34 3.82 -5.63
N LYS A 46 0.42 5.10 -5.93
CA LYS A 46 0.12 6.17 -4.96
C LYS A 46 -1.33 6.10 -4.47
N GLY A 47 -2.28 5.92 -5.39
CA GLY A 47 -3.69 5.79 -5.06
C GLY A 47 -3.93 4.58 -4.17
N ARG A 48 -3.31 3.45 -4.49
CA ARG A 48 -3.42 2.23 -3.68
C ARG A 48 -2.86 2.44 -2.28
N LEU A 49 -1.74 3.13 -2.16
CA LEU A 49 -1.14 3.41 -0.86
C LEU A 49 -2.07 4.24 0.04
N LEU A 50 -2.77 5.22 -0.54
CA LEU A 50 -3.77 6.00 0.21
C LEU A 50 -4.93 5.12 0.68
N GLU A 51 -5.41 4.21 -0.17
CA GLU A 51 -6.46 3.26 0.20
C GLU A 51 -6.03 2.38 1.37
N ILE A 52 -4.82 1.86 1.32
CA ILE A 52 -4.25 1.03 2.39
C ILE A 52 -4.19 1.80 3.69
N LYS A 53 -3.73 3.04 3.66
CA LYS A 53 -3.64 3.90 4.85
C LYS A 53 -5.02 4.11 5.48
N ARG A 54 -6.05 4.34 4.66
CA ARG A 54 -7.42 4.49 5.13
C ARG A 54 -7.93 3.21 5.75
N GLU A 55 -7.69 2.07 5.13
CA GLU A 55 -8.13 0.78 5.63
C GLU A 55 -7.48 0.46 6.98
N VAL A 56 -6.18 0.69 7.10
CA VAL A 56 -5.47 0.49 8.38
C VAL A 56 -6.03 1.42 9.45
N SER A 57 -6.25 2.68 9.11
CA SER A 57 -6.82 3.65 10.04
C SER A 57 -8.19 3.22 10.55
N ASP A 58 -9.06 2.73 9.65
CA ASP A 58 -10.38 2.23 10.02
C ASP A 58 -10.29 1.01 10.93
N MET A 59 -9.39 0.08 10.65
CA MET A 59 -9.19 -1.09 11.48
C MET A 59 -8.72 -0.71 12.88
N MET A 60 -7.80 0.26 12.97
CA MET A 60 -7.32 0.75 14.26
C MET A 60 -8.42 1.41 15.07
N LYS A 61 -9.30 2.16 14.43
CA LYS A 61 -10.46 2.78 15.10
C LYS A 61 -11.43 1.73 15.64
N ARG A 62 -11.64 0.64 14.89
CA ARG A 62 -12.54 -0.44 15.31
C ARG A 62 -11.97 -1.25 16.46
N CYS A 63 -10.66 -1.33 16.56
CA CYS A 63 -9.97 -2.10 17.59
C CYS A 63 -9.71 -1.28 18.87
N ALA A 64 -9.93 0.00 18.83
CA ALA A 64 -9.66 0.90 19.96
C ALA A 64 -10.76 0.85 21.04
#